data_a1d7b058014b0e7159d3042ac9142006
#
_entry.id   a1d7b058014b0e7159d3042ac9142006
#
_cell.length_a   1.000
_cell.length_b   1.000
_cell.length_c   1.000
_cell.angle_alpha   90.00
_cell.angle_beta   90.00
_cell.angle_gamma   90.00
#
_symmetry.space_group_name_H-M   'P 1'
#
loop_
_entity.id
_entity.type
_entity.pdbx_description
1 polymer ?
#
loop_
_entity_poly.entity_id
_entity_poly.type
_entity_poly.pdbx_seq_one_letter_code
_entity_poly.pdbx_strand_id
1 'polypeptide(L)'
;MACDFLKICFAIFMITASAVTVKADDSAVDTPAAPRHQVSDYLDFDFRIANNHLWRGIEVSDGLVMCSSVGVHDPKEYVKVGVWNGTNVTGKYKELNFFAEFTVQRFKLAFWDTYNFSPDADYNNKEFFNYKARTTGRFLDCIASYNFGSAFPLSLTWSTIIFGRDRYSLYSSDSKQRYSTYIAAEVRCFDRQSWTVDAAVGGTFTLARKDGDRSTFYSSRSGIIDVRATVTRTVRITDRYNIPLSATVMFNQVENRAYFQVAARVFSF
;
A
#
# COMPACT_ATOMS: atom_id res chain seq x y z
N MET A 1 -15.59 2.81 20.20
CA MET A 1 -14.47 1.93 19.81
C MET A 1 -13.65 2.45 18.63
N ALA A 2 -14.20 2.78 17.45
CA ALA A 2 -13.41 3.32 16.34
C ALA A 2 -12.77 4.70 16.62
N CYS A 3 -13.43 5.54 17.42
CA CYS A 3 -12.93 6.88 17.78
C CYS A 3 -11.73 6.84 18.73
N ASP A 4 -11.60 5.80 19.53
CA ASP A 4 -10.51 5.67 20.50
C ASP A 4 -9.24 5.10 19.88
N PHE A 5 -9.37 4.26 18.86
CA PHE A 5 -8.24 3.76 18.07
C PHE A 5 -7.53 4.90 17.31
N LEU A 6 -8.30 5.84 16.75
CA LEU A 6 -7.74 7.00 16.04
C LEU A 6 -7.01 7.96 17.00
N LYS A 7 -7.51 8.12 18.23
CA LYS A 7 -6.84 8.91 19.27
C LYS A 7 -5.51 8.28 19.69
N ILE A 8 -5.43 6.95 19.72
CA ILE A 8 -4.20 6.21 20.03
C ILE A 8 -3.19 6.38 18.88
N CYS A 9 -3.59 6.28 17.63
CA CYS A 9 -2.72 6.51 16.49
C CYS A 9 -2.21 7.96 16.43
N PHE A 10 -3.06 8.93 16.74
CA PHE A 10 -2.67 10.35 16.79
C PHE A 10 -1.79 10.67 18.01
N ALA A 11 -2.02 10.02 19.15
CA ALA A 11 -1.18 10.17 20.35
C ALA A 11 0.22 9.58 20.15
N ILE A 12 0.35 8.46 19.44
CA ILE A 12 1.65 7.86 19.09
C ILE A 12 2.44 8.79 18.16
N PHE A 13 1.77 9.48 17.24
CA PHE A 13 2.42 10.45 16.35
C PHE A 13 2.90 11.72 17.06
N MET A 14 2.20 12.15 18.13
CA MET A 14 2.57 13.35 18.89
C MET A 14 3.66 13.10 19.95
N ILE A 15 3.87 11.87 20.39
CA ILE A 15 4.88 11.55 21.43
C ILE A 15 6.32 11.58 20.87
N THR A 16 6.49 11.45 19.56
CA THR A 16 7.83 11.48 18.93
C THR A 16 8.37 12.87 18.62
N ALA A 17 7.58 13.93 18.84
CA ALA A 17 7.97 15.31 18.53
C ALA A 17 8.59 16.07 19.73
N SER A 18 8.85 15.41 20.86
CA SER A 18 9.53 16.04 21.99
C SER A 18 11.03 16.10 21.72
N ALA A 19 11.51 17.24 21.24
CA ALA A 19 12.93 17.53 21.12
C ALA A 19 13.61 17.45 22.49
N VAL A 20 14.41 16.43 22.70
CA VAL A 20 15.31 16.35 23.87
C VAL A 20 16.48 17.29 23.62
N THR A 21 16.44 18.44 24.21
CA THR A 21 17.62 19.32 24.32
C THR A 21 18.59 18.73 25.36
N VAL A 22 19.62 18.04 24.86
CA VAL A 22 20.74 17.60 25.71
C VAL A 22 21.68 18.81 25.90
N LYS A 23 21.82 19.30 27.12
CA LYS A 23 22.91 20.18 27.49
C LYS A 23 24.21 19.37 27.51
N ALA A 24 25.19 19.82 26.76
CA ALA A 24 26.54 19.27 26.80
C ALA A 24 27.17 19.64 28.15
N ASP A 25 27.55 18.67 28.94
CA ASP A 25 28.42 18.80 30.10
C ASP A 25 29.82 18.28 29.68
N ASP A 26 30.80 19.18 29.76
CA ASP A 26 32.18 18.94 29.34
C ASP A 26 32.91 18.18 30.43
N SER A 27 32.87 16.87 30.41
CA SER A 27 33.81 16.02 31.12
C SER A 27 34.19 14.83 30.24
N ALA A 28 35.42 14.89 29.72
CA ALA A 28 36.01 13.86 28.90
C ALA A 28 36.23 12.56 29.69
N VAL A 29 35.32 11.62 29.54
CA VAL A 29 35.55 10.21 29.82
C VAL A 29 35.50 9.48 28.48
N ASP A 30 36.57 8.77 28.15
CA ASP A 30 36.68 7.93 26.92
C ASP A 30 35.69 6.77 27.00
N THR A 31 34.40 7.09 26.72
CA THR A 31 33.35 6.09 26.54
C THR A 31 33.30 5.74 25.07
N PRO A 32 33.25 4.43 24.67
CA PRO A 32 33.07 4.05 23.29
C PRO A 32 31.86 4.80 22.73
N ALA A 33 32.06 5.56 21.65
CA ALA A 33 31.00 6.35 21.04
C ALA A 33 29.80 5.45 20.77
N ALA A 34 28.66 5.76 21.38
CA ALA A 34 27.41 5.09 21.10
C ALA A 34 27.16 5.11 19.57
N PRO A 35 26.66 4.02 18.97
CA PRO A 35 26.40 3.97 17.54
C PRO A 35 25.54 5.18 17.16
N ARG A 36 26.06 6.01 16.25
CA ARG A 36 25.29 7.16 15.74
C ARG A 36 24.18 6.62 14.86
N HIS A 37 22.97 6.60 15.38
CA HIS A 37 21.78 6.32 14.60
C HIS A 37 21.59 7.42 13.54
N GLN A 38 21.41 6.99 12.29
CA GLN A 38 21.04 7.88 11.20
C GLN A 38 19.52 8.01 11.15
N VAL A 39 18.99 9.09 10.58
CA VAL A 39 17.53 9.27 10.41
C VAL A 39 16.94 8.16 9.56
N SER A 40 17.69 7.66 8.57
CA SER A 40 17.33 6.51 7.75
C SER A 40 17.16 5.18 8.51
N ASP A 41 17.65 5.10 9.77
CA ASP A 41 17.44 3.90 10.60
C ASP A 41 16.02 3.81 11.16
N TYR A 42 15.21 4.85 10.99
CA TYR A 42 13.85 4.97 11.54
C TYR A 42 12.83 5.51 10.53
N LEU A 43 13.29 6.03 9.39
CA LEU A 43 12.44 6.74 8.43
C LEU A 43 12.59 6.14 7.05
N ASP A 44 11.48 5.76 6.45
CA ASP A 44 11.38 5.38 5.06
C ASP A 44 10.72 6.49 4.24
N PHE A 45 11.25 6.71 3.06
CA PHE A 45 10.64 7.54 2.04
C PHE A 45 10.66 6.82 0.69
N ASP A 46 9.54 6.86 -0.03
CA ASP A 46 9.43 6.34 -1.40
C ASP A 46 8.72 7.37 -2.27
N PHE A 47 9.26 7.61 -3.46
CA PHE A 47 8.63 8.43 -4.49
C PHE A 47 8.70 7.74 -5.84
N ARG A 48 7.52 7.53 -6.43
CA ARG A 48 7.32 6.82 -7.68
C ARG A 48 6.52 7.64 -8.67
N ILE A 49 6.89 7.53 -9.96
CA ILE A 49 6.15 8.07 -11.10
C ILE A 49 5.78 6.90 -12.02
N ALA A 50 4.54 6.88 -12.52
CA ALA A 50 4.09 5.87 -13.47
C ALA A 50 3.07 6.47 -14.46
N ASN A 51 2.93 5.84 -15.63
CA ASN A 51 1.96 6.29 -16.64
C ASN A 51 0.49 6.04 -16.26
N ASN A 52 0.25 5.15 -15.28
CA ASN A 52 -1.07 4.88 -14.70
C ASN A 52 -0.90 4.31 -13.28
N HIS A 53 -2.01 4.12 -12.55
CA HIS A 53 -2.03 3.45 -11.25
C HIS A 53 -2.75 2.11 -11.33
N LEU A 54 -1.97 1.03 -11.32
CA LEU A 54 -2.49 -0.35 -11.27
C LEU A 54 -2.52 -0.85 -9.83
N TRP A 55 -3.65 -1.47 -9.44
CA TRP A 55 -3.83 -2.03 -8.12
C TRP A 55 -4.73 -3.27 -8.18
N ARG A 56 -4.20 -4.44 -7.81
CA ARG A 56 -4.96 -5.70 -7.67
C ARG A 56 -5.88 -6.01 -8.87
N GLY A 57 -5.32 -5.98 -10.07
CA GLY A 57 -6.06 -6.32 -11.28
C GLY A 57 -6.90 -5.19 -11.86
N ILE A 58 -6.92 -4.00 -11.24
CA ILE A 58 -7.64 -2.83 -11.74
C ILE A 58 -6.70 -1.67 -12.03
N GLU A 59 -7.10 -0.83 -12.98
CA GLU A 59 -6.52 0.48 -13.22
C GLU A 59 -7.32 1.53 -12.43
N VAL A 60 -6.73 2.01 -11.34
CA VAL A 60 -7.36 3.00 -10.44
C VAL A 60 -7.36 4.39 -11.06
N SER A 61 -6.32 4.69 -11.83
CA SER A 61 -6.19 5.95 -12.57
C SER A 61 -5.41 5.72 -13.85
N ASP A 62 -5.91 6.22 -14.94
CA ASP A 62 -5.20 6.41 -16.18
C ASP A 62 -4.39 7.72 -16.17
N GLY A 63 -3.40 7.83 -17.04
CA GLY A 63 -2.51 8.99 -17.12
C GLY A 63 -1.42 9.03 -16.03
N LEU A 64 -0.50 9.95 -16.19
CA LEU A 64 0.69 10.07 -15.36
C LEU A 64 0.33 10.28 -13.88
N VAL A 65 0.77 9.37 -13.04
CA VAL A 65 0.58 9.42 -11.58
C VAL A 65 1.89 9.59 -10.85
N MET A 66 1.82 10.31 -9.75
CA MET A 66 2.89 10.47 -8.76
C MET A 66 2.39 9.88 -7.44
N CYS A 67 3.18 8.97 -6.88
CA CYS A 67 2.89 8.35 -5.59
C CYS A 67 4.06 8.58 -4.65
N SER A 68 3.79 8.85 -3.40
CA SER A 68 4.82 8.89 -2.37
C SER A 68 4.36 8.26 -1.07
N SER A 69 5.30 7.76 -0.30
CA SER A 69 5.05 7.31 1.06
C SER A 69 6.13 7.80 2.01
N VAL A 70 5.71 8.07 3.24
CA VAL A 70 6.60 8.33 4.37
C VAL A 70 6.20 7.37 5.48
N GLY A 71 7.17 6.64 6.00
CA GLY A 71 6.97 5.70 7.10
C GLY A 71 7.99 5.89 8.21
N VAL A 72 7.58 5.60 9.43
CA VAL A 72 8.45 5.52 10.61
C VAL A 72 8.41 4.07 11.10
N HIS A 73 9.58 3.51 11.39
CA HIS A 73 9.70 2.12 11.85
C HIS A 73 10.63 2.01 13.07
N ASP A 74 10.50 0.94 13.81
CA ASP A 74 11.48 0.57 14.83
C ASP A 74 12.78 0.05 14.18
N PRO A 75 13.93 0.06 14.90
CA PRO A 75 15.23 -0.34 14.33
C PRO A 75 15.30 -1.78 13.82
N LYS A 76 14.35 -2.62 14.18
CA LYS A 76 14.24 -4.01 13.72
C LYS A 76 13.19 -4.21 12.63
N GLU A 77 12.53 -3.12 12.23
CA GLU A 77 11.45 -3.11 11.26
C GLU A 77 10.27 -4.07 11.59
N TYR A 78 10.05 -4.31 12.90
CA TYR A 78 8.91 -5.11 13.34
C TYR A 78 7.60 -4.36 13.21
N VAL A 79 7.64 -3.05 13.41
CA VAL A 79 6.48 -2.17 13.32
C VAL A 79 6.83 -0.98 12.44
N LYS A 80 5.99 -0.72 11.44
CA LYS A 80 6.09 0.45 10.58
C LYS A 80 4.72 1.11 10.48
N VAL A 81 4.68 2.43 10.66
CA VAL A 81 3.47 3.23 10.46
C VAL A 81 3.78 4.37 9.50
N GLY A 82 2.80 4.78 8.72
CA GLY A 82 3.07 5.85 7.76
C GLY A 82 1.86 6.33 7.00
N VAL A 83 2.17 7.16 6.02
CA VAL A 83 1.23 7.77 5.10
C VAL A 83 1.68 7.49 3.67
N TRP A 84 0.74 7.13 2.83
CA TRP A 84 0.93 7.02 1.40
C TRP A 84 -0.04 7.97 0.69
N ASN A 85 0.41 8.59 -0.38
CA ASN A 85 -0.46 9.41 -1.23
C ASN A 85 -0.21 9.13 -2.71
N GLY A 86 -1.25 9.36 -3.51
CA GLY A 86 -1.19 9.29 -4.96
C GLY A 86 -2.04 10.37 -5.60
N THR A 87 -1.54 10.93 -6.68
CA THR A 87 -2.28 11.88 -7.51
C THR A 87 -1.86 11.74 -8.97
N ASN A 88 -2.78 12.00 -9.89
CA ASN A 88 -2.41 12.17 -11.30
C ASN A 88 -2.25 13.65 -11.67
N VAL A 89 -1.54 13.90 -12.76
CA VAL A 89 -1.24 15.28 -13.23
C VAL A 89 -2.48 16.08 -13.60
N THR A 90 -3.61 15.42 -13.89
CA THR A 90 -4.88 16.09 -14.23
C THR A 90 -5.69 16.47 -12.99
N GLY A 91 -5.32 16.01 -11.80
CA GLY A 91 -6.06 16.19 -10.55
C GLY A 91 -7.35 15.38 -10.45
N LYS A 92 -7.64 14.50 -11.42
CA LYS A 92 -8.81 13.61 -11.41
C LYS A 92 -8.66 12.42 -10.48
N TYR A 93 -7.44 12.06 -10.11
CA TYR A 93 -7.13 11.05 -9.10
C TYR A 93 -6.40 11.69 -7.93
N LYS A 94 -6.92 11.46 -6.73
CA LYS A 94 -6.35 11.92 -5.46
C LYS A 94 -6.64 10.90 -4.37
N GLU A 95 -5.60 10.42 -3.71
CA GLU A 95 -5.73 9.43 -2.65
C GLU A 95 -4.73 9.71 -1.52
N LEU A 96 -5.16 9.50 -0.28
CA LEU A 96 -4.35 9.59 0.93
C LEU A 96 -4.69 8.41 1.83
N ASN A 97 -3.69 7.61 2.16
CA ASN A 97 -3.84 6.41 2.97
C ASN A 97 -2.97 6.50 4.21
N PHE A 98 -3.48 6.02 5.33
CA PHE A 98 -2.67 5.70 6.50
C PHE A 98 -2.42 4.21 6.55
N PHE A 99 -1.22 3.81 6.96
CA PHE A 99 -0.92 2.40 7.09
C PHE A 99 -0.18 2.08 8.39
N ALA A 100 -0.39 0.84 8.85
CA ALA A 100 0.39 0.22 9.90
C ALA A 100 0.76 -1.19 9.45
N GLU A 101 2.04 -1.56 9.54
CA GLU A 101 2.59 -2.84 9.15
C GLU A 101 3.32 -3.48 10.33
N PHE A 102 3.13 -4.78 10.49
CA PHE A 102 3.77 -5.60 11.51
C PHE A 102 4.47 -6.76 10.80
N THR A 103 5.79 -6.83 10.93
CA THR A 103 6.61 -7.85 10.27
C THR A 103 7.28 -8.72 11.32
N VAL A 104 7.08 -10.04 11.20
CA VAL A 104 7.78 -11.03 12.03
C VAL A 104 8.37 -12.08 11.10
N GLN A 105 9.70 -12.09 10.99
CA GLN A 105 10.42 -12.95 10.08
C GLN A 105 9.93 -12.77 8.61
N ARG A 106 9.21 -13.76 8.09
CA ARG A 106 8.70 -13.81 6.71
C ARG A 106 7.21 -13.47 6.59
N PHE A 107 6.56 -13.25 7.71
CA PHE A 107 5.13 -12.92 7.78
C PHE A 107 4.97 -11.41 8.00
N LYS A 108 4.08 -10.81 7.23
CA LYS A 108 3.67 -9.41 7.39
C LYS A 108 2.15 -9.33 7.50
N LEU A 109 1.69 -8.58 8.51
CA LEU A 109 0.32 -8.16 8.67
C LEU A 109 0.26 -6.64 8.51
N ALA A 110 -0.60 -6.14 7.65
CA ALA A 110 -0.76 -4.71 7.42
C ALA A 110 -2.22 -4.28 7.46
N PHE A 111 -2.45 -3.05 7.90
CA PHE A 111 -3.74 -2.38 7.87
C PHE A 111 -3.59 -1.08 7.11
N TRP A 112 -4.45 -0.87 6.10
CA TRP A 112 -4.46 0.32 5.27
C TRP A 112 -5.82 1.00 5.34
N ASP A 113 -5.86 2.22 5.85
CA ASP A 113 -7.02 3.10 5.83
C ASP A 113 -6.94 3.96 4.57
N THR A 114 -7.66 3.56 3.54
CA THR A 114 -7.61 4.18 2.23
C THR A 114 -8.72 5.20 2.06
N TYR A 115 -8.36 6.42 1.71
CA TYR A 115 -9.27 7.49 1.36
C TYR A 115 -8.95 8.08 -0.01
N ASN A 116 -9.75 7.70 -0.98
CA ASN A 116 -9.71 8.31 -2.31
C ASN A 116 -10.72 9.46 -2.34
N PHE A 117 -10.23 10.68 -2.59
CA PHE A 117 -11.02 11.90 -2.66
C PHE A 117 -11.00 12.54 -4.05
N SER A 118 -10.92 11.71 -5.08
CA SER A 118 -11.01 12.11 -6.47
C SER A 118 -12.29 12.88 -6.72
N PRO A 119 -12.27 13.97 -7.54
CA PRO A 119 -13.43 14.84 -7.72
C PRO A 119 -14.69 14.14 -8.23
N ASP A 120 -14.52 13.15 -9.12
CA ASP A 120 -15.61 12.46 -9.80
C ASP A 120 -16.01 11.13 -9.10
N ALA A 121 -15.62 10.92 -7.85
CA ALA A 121 -15.98 9.72 -7.10
C ALA A 121 -17.50 9.70 -6.79
N ASP A 122 -18.11 8.54 -6.97
CA ASP A 122 -19.54 8.27 -6.71
C ASP A 122 -19.85 7.98 -5.23
N TYR A 123 -18.85 8.06 -4.37
CA TYR A 123 -18.94 7.90 -2.92
C TYR A 123 -18.52 9.19 -2.20
N ASN A 124 -18.61 9.20 -0.86
CA ASN A 124 -18.24 10.35 -0.04
C ASN A 124 -16.75 10.69 -0.16
N ASN A 125 -16.44 11.65 -0.99
CA ASN A 125 -15.08 12.14 -1.27
C ASN A 125 -14.77 13.52 -0.62
N LYS A 126 -15.64 14.01 0.29
CA LYS A 126 -15.55 15.35 0.89
C LYS A 126 -15.30 15.34 2.39
N GLU A 127 -15.80 14.31 3.10
CA GLU A 127 -15.72 14.24 4.56
C GLU A 127 -14.55 13.35 4.98
N PHE A 128 -13.37 13.94 5.10
CA PHE A 128 -12.12 13.22 5.44
C PHE A 128 -12.22 12.42 6.74
N PHE A 129 -12.86 12.97 7.78
CA PHE A 129 -12.98 12.31 9.09
C PHE A 129 -14.29 11.53 9.27
N ASN A 130 -15.00 11.23 8.20
CA ASN A 130 -16.19 10.39 8.29
C ASN A 130 -15.79 8.91 8.39
N TYR A 131 -15.92 8.34 9.58
CA TYR A 131 -15.72 6.91 9.87
C TYR A 131 -17.05 6.17 10.14
N LYS A 132 -18.18 6.71 9.69
CA LYS A 132 -19.47 6.00 9.76
C LYS A 132 -19.53 4.97 8.65
N ALA A 133 -19.57 3.68 8.99
CA ALA A 133 -19.43 2.56 8.06
C ALA A 133 -20.30 2.61 6.80
N ARG A 134 -21.49 3.27 6.86
CA ARG A 134 -22.43 3.33 5.74
C ARG A 134 -22.29 4.57 4.86
N THR A 135 -21.63 5.62 5.34
CA THR A 135 -21.54 6.92 4.66
C THR A 135 -20.12 7.38 4.40
N THR A 136 -19.14 6.63 4.91
CA THR A 136 -17.72 6.91 4.66
C THR A 136 -17.33 6.62 3.21
N GLY A 137 -16.43 7.46 2.65
CA GLY A 137 -15.72 7.15 1.42
C GLY A 137 -14.46 6.31 1.63
N ARG A 138 -14.11 6.00 2.90
CA ARG A 138 -12.95 5.20 3.26
C ARG A 138 -13.21 3.71 3.18
N PHE A 139 -12.14 2.96 3.11
CA PHE A 139 -12.17 1.54 3.44
C PHE A 139 -10.90 1.16 4.22
N LEU A 140 -11.06 0.20 5.12
CA LEU A 140 -9.95 -0.39 5.86
C LEU A 140 -9.66 -1.77 5.30
N ASP A 141 -8.45 -1.95 4.82
CA ASP A 141 -7.93 -3.19 4.24
C ASP A 141 -7.02 -3.90 5.26
N CYS A 142 -7.23 -5.18 5.48
CA CYS A 142 -6.39 -6.05 6.30
C CYS A 142 -5.64 -7.00 5.37
N ILE A 143 -4.32 -6.94 5.39
CA ILE A 143 -3.45 -7.64 4.46
C ILE A 143 -2.52 -8.55 5.25
N ALA A 144 -2.54 -9.85 4.97
CA ALA A 144 -1.58 -10.82 5.46
C ALA A 144 -0.72 -11.32 4.28
N SER A 145 0.59 -11.34 4.43
CA SER A 145 1.47 -11.86 3.41
C SER A 145 2.59 -12.71 4.00
N TYR A 146 3.05 -13.67 3.24
CA TYR A 146 4.14 -14.56 3.61
C TYR A 146 5.12 -14.71 2.43
N ASN A 147 6.41 -14.46 2.70
CA ASN A 147 7.48 -14.61 1.73
C ASN A 147 8.28 -15.88 2.07
N PHE A 148 8.38 -16.82 1.13
CA PHE A 148 9.10 -18.09 1.35
C PHE A 148 10.63 -17.94 1.32
N GLY A 149 11.13 -16.77 0.93
CA GLY A 149 12.57 -16.46 0.88
C GLY A 149 13.25 -16.86 -0.42
N SER A 150 14.56 -16.62 -0.49
CA SER A 150 15.33 -16.75 -1.74
C SER A 150 15.42 -18.17 -2.29
N ALA A 151 15.38 -19.18 -1.44
CA ALA A 151 15.41 -20.58 -1.87
C ALA A 151 14.13 -21.01 -2.61
N PHE A 152 13.01 -20.36 -2.30
CA PHE A 152 11.73 -20.54 -2.98
C PHE A 152 11.09 -19.15 -3.13
N PRO A 153 11.40 -18.43 -4.21
CA PRO A 153 11.09 -16.99 -4.36
C PRO A 153 9.61 -16.73 -4.66
N LEU A 154 8.73 -17.28 -3.81
CA LEU A 154 7.29 -17.14 -3.84
C LEU A 154 6.83 -16.24 -2.69
N SER A 155 5.88 -15.37 -2.95
CA SER A 155 5.12 -14.62 -1.96
C SER A 155 3.63 -14.91 -2.12
N LEU A 156 2.95 -15.14 -1.00
CA LEU A 156 1.50 -15.27 -0.95
C LEU A 156 0.92 -14.07 -0.23
N THR A 157 -0.19 -13.56 -0.74
CA THR A 157 -0.93 -12.44 -0.14
C THR A 157 -2.39 -12.79 -0.01
N TRP A 158 -2.97 -12.47 1.15
CA TRP A 158 -4.40 -12.45 1.44
C TRP A 158 -4.76 -11.06 1.92
N SER A 159 -5.74 -10.43 1.31
CA SER A 159 -6.21 -9.11 1.69
C SER A 159 -7.73 -9.09 1.71
N THR A 160 -8.31 -8.49 2.74
CA THR A 160 -9.77 -8.36 2.89
C THR A 160 -10.12 -6.95 3.32
N ILE A 161 -11.04 -6.31 2.62
CA ILE A 161 -11.61 -5.03 3.04
C ILE A 161 -12.59 -5.30 4.18
N ILE A 162 -12.19 -4.95 5.40
CA ILE A 162 -12.93 -5.31 6.62
C ILE A 162 -13.91 -4.24 7.09
N PHE A 163 -13.83 -3.02 6.52
CA PHE A 163 -14.67 -1.89 6.92
C PHE A 163 -14.79 -0.86 5.80
N GLY A 164 -15.88 -0.09 5.81
CA GLY A 164 -16.06 1.10 5.00
C GLY A 164 -16.91 0.88 3.75
N ARG A 165 -16.54 1.53 2.64
CA ARG A 165 -17.36 1.62 1.41
C ARG A 165 -17.47 0.35 0.56
N ASP A 166 -16.81 -0.74 0.93
CA ASP A 166 -16.98 -2.04 0.28
C ASP A 166 -18.31 -2.68 0.68
N ARG A 167 -19.40 -2.15 0.10
CA ARG A 167 -20.78 -2.51 0.46
C ARG A 167 -21.62 -2.77 -0.77
N TYR A 168 -22.63 -3.64 -0.63
CA TYR A 168 -23.56 -3.98 -1.72
C TYR A 168 -24.44 -2.82 -2.17
N SER A 169 -24.75 -1.91 -1.25
CA SER A 169 -25.51 -0.70 -1.55
C SER A 169 -24.98 0.41 -0.67
N LEU A 170 -24.28 1.37 -1.26
CA LEU A 170 -23.85 2.56 -0.53
C LEU A 170 -25.09 3.37 -0.08
N TYR A 171 -25.00 3.94 1.11
CA TYR A 171 -26.02 4.81 1.70
C TYR A 171 -27.39 4.17 2.02
N SER A 172 -27.59 2.88 1.75
CA SER A 172 -28.82 2.18 2.09
C SER A 172 -28.82 1.73 3.56
N SER A 173 -30.01 1.71 4.19
CA SER A 173 -30.20 1.14 5.53
C SER A 173 -29.82 -0.35 5.59
N ASP A 174 -30.07 -1.08 4.50
CA ASP A 174 -29.79 -2.52 4.38
C ASP A 174 -28.42 -2.83 3.82
N SER A 175 -27.57 -1.81 3.76
CA SER A 175 -26.23 -1.93 3.23
C SER A 175 -25.39 -2.92 4.06
N LYS A 176 -24.98 -4.02 3.44
CA LYS A 176 -24.10 -5.04 4.04
C LYS A 176 -22.69 -4.90 3.51
N GLN A 177 -21.71 -5.10 4.39
CA GLN A 177 -20.29 -5.18 4.00
C GLN A 177 -20.11 -6.43 3.11
N ARG A 178 -19.36 -6.29 2.01
CA ARG A 178 -19.02 -7.40 1.10
C ARG A 178 -17.90 -8.27 1.66
N TYR A 179 -16.96 -7.65 2.38
CA TYR A 179 -15.68 -8.26 2.73
C TYR A 179 -14.97 -8.79 1.48
N SER A 180 -14.84 -7.91 0.49
CA SER A 180 -14.14 -8.23 -0.75
C SER A 180 -12.71 -8.62 -0.44
N THR A 181 -12.34 -9.81 -0.88
CA THR A 181 -11.07 -10.44 -0.60
C THR A 181 -10.29 -10.60 -1.90
N TYR A 182 -9.01 -10.26 -1.85
CA TYR A 182 -8.04 -10.51 -2.90
C TYR A 182 -6.98 -11.47 -2.40
N ILE A 183 -6.68 -12.49 -3.17
CA ILE A 183 -5.59 -13.43 -2.92
C ILE A 183 -4.63 -13.41 -4.10
N ALA A 184 -3.34 -13.50 -3.85
CA ALA A 184 -2.34 -13.55 -4.91
C ALA A 184 -1.15 -14.43 -4.56
N ALA A 185 -0.55 -15.02 -5.59
CA ALA A 185 0.74 -15.63 -5.58
C ALA A 185 1.65 -14.86 -6.54
N GLU A 186 2.82 -14.47 -6.06
CA GLU A 186 3.84 -13.79 -6.85
C GLU A 186 5.17 -14.51 -6.74
N VAL A 187 5.83 -14.74 -7.87
CA VAL A 187 7.12 -15.43 -7.94
C VAL A 187 8.15 -14.55 -8.64
N ARG A 188 9.34 -14.45 -8.08
CA ARG A 188 10.50 -13.89 -8.76
C ARG A 188 11.11 -14.95 -9.67
N CYS A 189 10.84 -14.80 -10.98
CA CYS A 189 11.28 -15.76 -11.99
C CYS A 189 12.76 -15.57 -12.37
N PHE A 190 13.26 -14.34 -12.23
CA PHE A 190 14.63 -14.00 -12.61
C PHE A 190 15.15 -12.85 -11.74
N ASP A 191 16.39 -12.99 -11.26
CA ASP A 191 17.08 -11.96 -10.48
C ASP A 191 18.58 -12.08 -10.75
N ARG A 192 19.07 -11.23 -11.65
CA ARG A 192 20.52 -11.19 -11.97
C ARG A 192 20.97 -9.78 -12.30
N GLN A 193 22.07 -9.34 -11.70
CA GLN A 193 22.68 -8.05 -11.91
C GLN A 193 21.68 -6.91 -11.64
N SER A 194 21.32 -6.16 -12.70
CA SER A 194 20.38 -5.04 -12.64
C SER A 194 18.97 -5.38 -13.12
N TRP A 195 18.67 -6.64 -13.39
CA TRP A 195 17.38 -7.08 -13.93
C TRP A 195 16.66 -8.01 -12.98
N THR A 196 15.36 -7.78 -12.80
CA THR A 196 14.44 -8.74 -12.17
C THR A 196 13.22 -8.97 -13.05
N VAL A 197 12.65 -10.16 -12.98
CA VAL A 197 11.38 -10.51 -13.60
C VAL A 197 10.50 -11.17 -12.55
N ASP A 198 9.35 -10.57 -12.32
CA ASP A 198 8.33 -11.07 -11.41
C ASP A 198 7.07 -11.44 -12.18
N ALA A 199 6.45 -12.54 -11.82
CA ALA A 199 5.15 -12.96 -12.33
C ALA A 199 4.17 -13.16 -11.18
N ALA A 200 2.90 -12.81 -11.40
CA ALA A 200 1.88 -12.97 -10.38
C ALA A 200 0.55 -13.43 -10.97
N VAL A 201 -0.20 -14.15 -10.14
CA VAL A 201 -1.60 -14.45 -10.38
C VAL A 201 -2.40 -14.10 -9.12
N GLY A 202 -3.51 -13.40 -9.31
CA GLY A 202 -4.41 -12.99 -8.23
C GLY A 202 -5.87 -13.11 -8.61
N GLY A 203 -6.69 -13.35 -7.61
CA GLY A 203 -8.14 -13.47 -7.76
C GLY A 203 -8.89 -12.78 -6.66
N THR A 204 -10.18 -12.55 -6.89
CA THR A 204 -11.06 -11.89 -5.93
C THR A 204 -12.35 -12.66 -5.69
N PHE A 205 -12.88 -12.53 -4.49
CA PHE A 205 -14.19 -13.05 -4.08
C PHE A 205 -14.72 -12.24 -2.88
N THR A 206 -15.96 -12.49 -2.47
CA THR A 206 -16.54 -11.88 -1.27
C THR A 206 -16.79 -12.94 -0.18
N LEU A 207 -16.52 -12.59 1.09
CA LEU A 207 -16.82 -13.48 2.22
C LEU A 207 -18.30 -13.39 2.62
N ALA A 208 -18.94 -12.24 2.47
CA ALA A 208 -20.38 -12.09 2.61
C ALA A 208 -21.05 -12.16 1.22
N ARG A 209 -22.18 -12.87 1.14
CA ARG A 209 -22.96 -13.00 -0.09
C ARG A 209 -24.27 -12.23 0.01
N LYS A 210 -24.72 -11.73 -1.14
CA LYS A 210 -26.04 -11.18 -1.34
C LYS A 210 -26.65 -11.85 -2.57
N ASP A 211 -27.87 -12.33 -2.47
CA ASP A 211 -28.56 -12.96 -3.58
C ASP A 211 -28.69 -12.00 -4.75
N GLY A 212 -28.39 -12.50 -5.95
CA GLY A 212 -28.42 -11.73 -7.19
C GLY A 212 -27.24 -10.78 -7.43
N ASP A 213 -26.35 -10.56 -6.45
CA ASP A 213 -25.15 -9.73 -6.62
C ASP A 213 -23.87 -10.56 -6.43
N ARG A 214 -23.06 -10.66 -7.47
CA ARG A 214 -21.79 -11.40 -7.50
C ARG A 214 -20.57 -10.48 -7.50
N SER A 215 -20.78 -9.17 -7.45
CA SER A 215 -19.71 -8.19 -7.54
C SER A 215 -18.80 -8.20 -6.31
N THR A 216 -17.55 -7.89 -6.56
CA THR A 216 -16.55 -7.60 -5.52
C THR A 216 -16.17 -6.12 -5.58
N PHE A 217 -15.32 -5.65 -4.69
CA PHE A 217 -14.76 -4.30 -4.77
C PHE A 217 -13.93 -4.10 -6.04
N TYR A 218 -13.35 -5.17 -6.57
CA TYR A 218 -12.37 -5.13 -7.66
C TYR A 218 -12.95 -5.48 -9.03
N SER A 219 -14.13 -6.11 -9.08
CA SER A 219 -14.69 -6.62 -10.34
C SER A 219 -16.18 -6.92 -10.25
N SER A 220 -16.81 -7.10 -11.42
CA SER A 220 -18.22 -7.43 -11.57
C SER A 220 -18.60 -8.79 -10.98
N ARG A 221 -17.64 -9.69 -10.78
CA ARG A 221 -17.82 -11.02 -10.16
C ARG A 221 -16.51 -11.57 -9.63
N SER A 222 -16.62 -12.60 -8.79
CA SER A 222 -15.45 -13.36 -8.33
C SER A 222 -14.72 -14.03 -9.51
N GLY A 223 -13.40 -14.09 -9.43
CA GLY A 223 -12.56 -14.75 -10.46
C GLY A 223 -11.12 -14.26 -10.45
N ILE A 224 -10.35 -14.69 -11.45
CA ILE A 224 -8.98 -14.25 -11.68
C ILE A 224 -9.03 -12.85 -12.30
N ILE A 225 -8.46 -11.88 -11.60
CA ILE A 225 -8.47 -10.47 -12.02
C ILE A 225 -7.07 -9.89 -12.21
N ASP A 226 -6.04 -10.61 -11.81
CA ASP A 226 -4.67 -10.13 -11.86
C ASP A 226 -3.74 -11.23 -12.36
N VAL A 227 -3.43 -11.20 -13.64
CA VAL A 227 -2.37 -12.03 -14.23
C VAL A 227 -1.33 -11.05 -14.76
N ARG A 228 -0.20 -10.93 -14.10
CA ARG A 228 0.79 -9.92 -14.46
C ARG A 228 2.20 -10.47 -14.57
N ALA A 229 2.99 -9.81 -15.40
CA ALA A 229 4.43 -9.94 -15.45
C ALA A 229 5.06 -8.55 -15.38
N THR A 230 6.10 -8.43 -14.56
CA THR A 230 6.84 -7.18 -14.37
C THR A 230 8.32 -7.43 -14.62
N VAL A 231 8.90 -6.63 -15.51
CA VAL A 231 10.34 -6.57 -15.71
C VAL A 231 10.84 -5.29 -15.09
N THR A 232 11.86 -5.38 -14.25
CA THR A 232 12.50 -4.21 -13.64
C THR A 232 13.97 -4.18 -14.02
N ARG A 233 14.45 -3.00 -14.41
CA ARG A 233 15.87 -2.72 -14.61
C ARG A 233 16.30 -1.60 -13.68
N THR A 234 17.30 -1.86 -12.84
CA THR A 234 17.94 -0.83 -12.04
C THR A 234 18.99 -0.12 -12.90
N VAL A 235 18.74 1.17 -13.19
CA VAL A 235 19.61 2.02 -13.96
C VAL A 235 20.48 2.83 -13.01
N ARG A 236 21.80 2.69 -13.15
CA ARG A 236 22.76 3.50 -12.39
C ARG A 236 22.86 4.88 -13.01
N ILE A 237 22.52 5.90 -12.25
CA ILE A 237 22.61 7.31 -12.67
C ILE A 237 23.95 7.88 -12.21
N THR A 238 24.34 7.63 -10.96
CA THR A 238 25.64 7.98 -10.40
C THR A 238 26.14 6.80 -9.54
N ASP A 239 27.34 6.93 -8.96
CA ASP A 239 27.89 5.91 -8.05
C ASP A 239 27.05 5.70 -6.78
N ARG A 240 26.23 6.68 -6.43
CA ARG A 240 25.41 6.66 -5.20
C ARG A 240 23.91 6.69 -5.47
N TYR A 241 23.50 6.74 -6.75
CA TYR A 241 22.10 6.90 -7.10
C TYR A 241 21.68 5.99 -8.25
N ASN A 242 20.71 5.13 -7.97
CA ASN A 242 20.15 4.18 -8.92
C ASN A 242 18.63 4.38 -8.99
N ILE A 243 18.08 4.22 -10.20
CA ILE A 243 16.64 4.30 -10.45
C ILE A 243 16.15 2.95 -10.98
N PRO A 244 15.32 2.22 -10.24
CA PRO A 244 14.56 1.09 -10.76
C PRO A 244 13.50 1.58 -11.74
N LEU A 245 13.59 1.12 -12.99
CA LEU A 245 12.59 1.30 -14.03
C LEU A 245 11.86 -0.01 -14.23
N SER A 246 10.54 -0.02 -14.18
CA SER A 246 9.74 -1.22 -14.38
C SER A 246 8.75 -1.07 -15.53
N ALA A 247 8.53 -2.19 -16.23
CA ALA A 247 7.45 -2.36 -17.20
C ALA A 247 6.59 -3.54 -16.77
N THR A 248 5.29 -3.33 -16.66
CA THR A 248 4.30 -4.33 -16.23
C THR A 248 3.23 -4.50 -17.29
N VAL A 249 2.93 -5.75 -17.65
CA VAL A 249 1.69 -6.12 -18.35
C VAL A 249 0.78 -6.82 -17.35
N MET A 250 -0.50 -6.49 -17.37
CA MET A 250 -1.50 -7.04 -16.45
C MET A 250 -2.80 -7.33 -17.20
N PHE A 251 -3.40 -8.50 -16.94
CA PHE A 251 -4.66 -8.94 -17.52
C PHE A 251 -5.69 -9.16 -16.41
N ASN A 252 -6.86 -8.58 -16.58
CA ASN A 252 -8.05 -8.88 -15.80
C ASN A 252 -8.99 -9.74 -16.64
N GLN A 253 -9.05 -11.05 -16.33
CA GLN A 253 -9.88 -12.00 -17.09
C GLN A 253 -11.38 -11.78 -16.87
N VAL A 254 -11.78 -11.34 -15.68
CA VAL A 254 -13.19 -11.11 -15.35
C VAL A 254 -13.76 -9.95 -16.15
N GLU A 255 -13.01 -8.85 -16.25
CA GLU A 255 -13.41 -7.63 -16.97
C GLU A 255 -12.95 -7.63 -18.43
N ASN A 256 -12.24 -8.68 -18.88
CA ASN A 256 -11.67 -8.81 -20.22
C ASN A 256 -10.84 -7.57 -20.61
N ARG A 257 -9.93 -7.15 -19.72
CA ARG A 257 -9.08 -5.97 -19.92
C ARG A 257 -7.61 -6.31 -19.77
N ALA A 258 -6.80 -5.61 -20.56
CA ALA A 258 -5.35 -5.64 -20.48
C ALA A 258 -4.82 -4.23 -20.17
N TYR A 259 -3.75 -4.17 -19.37
CA TYR A 259 -3.13 -2.92 -18.97
C TYR A 259 -1.62 -3.00 -19.15
N PHE A 260 -1.02 -1.86 -19.42
CA PHE A 260 0.43 -1.71 -19.51
C PHE A 260 0.87 -0.54 -18.62
N GLN A 261 1.86 -0.77 -17.79
CA GLN A 261 2.44 0.26 -16.94
C GLN A 261 3.94 0.36 -17.15
N VAL A 262 4.45 1.58 -17.23
CA VAL A 262 5.86 1.91 -17.06
C VAL A 262 5.98 2.78 -15.81
N ALA A 263 6.92 2.45 -14.93
CA ALA A 263 7.13 3.18 -13.70
C ALA A 263 8.61 3.37 -13.39
N ALA A 264 8.92 4.46 -12.70
CA ALA A 264 10.22 4.74 -12.13
C ALA A 264 10.08 4.99 -10.62
N ARG A 265 10.90 4.30 -9.80
CA ARG A 265 11.07 4.64 -8.40
C ARG A 265 12.19 5.66 -8.30
N VAL A 266 11.81 6.95 -8.20
CA VAL A 266 12.76 8.07 -8.30
C VAL A 266 13.58 8.22 -7.02
N PHE A 267 12.94 8.09 -5.85
CA PHE A 267 13.61 8.14 -4.56
C PHE A 267 13.14 7.01 -3.65
N SER A 268 14.08 6.42 -2.91
CA SER A 268 13.78 5.53 -1.78
C SER A 268 14.98 5.52 -0.82
N PHE A 269 14.71 5.59 0.45
CA PHE A 269 15.68 5.39 1.54
C PHE A 269 14.98 4.84 2.77
#